data_08f54688769ad590967d8a31c7fecd47
#
_entry.id   08f54688769ad590967d8a31c7fecd47
#
_cell.length_a   1.000
_cell.length_b   1.000
_cell.length_c   1.000
_cell.angle_alpha   90.00
_cell.angle_beta   90.00
_cell.angle_gamma   90.00
#
_symmetry.space_group_name_H-M   'P 1'
#
loop_
_entity.id
_entity.type
_entity.pdbx_description
1 polymer ?
#
loop_
_entity_poly.entity_id
_entity_poly.type
_entity_poly.pdbx_seq_one_letter_code
_entity_poly.pdbx_strand_id
1 'polypeptide(L)'
;MGILTIATFMTLDGVMQAPGGPDEDRDGGFEHGGWSFPYFSEDMGEVINDAFGNAQCFLLGRRTYEIFAASWPNFPAKDDPVASRLNTLPKYVVSTTLEHADWQPTTIIRGDIPAEVAKLKD
;
A
#
# COMPACT_ATOMS: atom_id res chain seq x y z
N MET A 1 5.25 11.00 -19.74
CA MET A 1 5.12 9.57 -19.37
C MET A 1 5.48 9.39 -17.90
N GLY A 2 4.59 8.78 -17.15
CA GLY A 2 4.80 8.48 -15.74
C GLY A 2 5.76 7.32 -15.50
N ILE A 3 6.30 7.25 -14.31
CA ILE A 3 7.19 6.17 -13.86
C ILE A 3 6.41 5.28 -12.89
N LEU A 4 6.52 3.97 -13.06
CA LEU A 4 6.04 3.00 -12.07
C LEU A 4 7.20 2.66 -11.13
N THR A 5 7.00 2.92 -9.85
CA THR A 5 7.96 2.57 -8.80
C THR A 5 7.37 1.53 -7.86
N ILE A 6 8.22 0.71 -7.26
CA ILE A 6 7.83 -0.30 -6.28
C ILE A 6 8.45 0.08 -4.95
N ALA A 7 7.63 0.11 -3.90
CA ALA A 7 8.07 0.28 -2.53
C ALA A 7 7.52 -0.86 -1.67
N THR A 8 8.37 -1.53 -0.94
CA THR A 8 7.99 -2.62 -0.04
C THR A 8 8.93 -2.71 1.15
N PHE A 9 8.40 -3.15 2.28
CA PHE A 9 9.21 -3.54 3.43
C PHE A 9 9.63 -4.99 3.26
N MET A 10 10.89 -5.28 3.53
CA MET A 10 11.42 -6.63 3.42
C MET A 10 12.53 -6.86 4.44
N THR A 11 12.54 -8.01 5.10
CA THR A 11 13.66 -8.45 5.91
C THR A 11 14.84 -8.87 5.03
N LEU A 12 16.03 -9.02 5.63
CA LEU A 12 17.20 -9.48 4.88
C LEU A 12 17.04 -10.88 4.28
N ASP A 13 16.21 -11.72 4.88
CA ASP A 13 15.90 -13.06 4.39
C ASP A 13 14.63 -13.13 3.55
N GLY A 14 14.07 -11.98 3.17
CA GLY A 14 13.03 -11.89 2.14
C GLY A 14 11.59 -11.92 2.62
N VAL A 15 11.34 -11.75 3.93
CA VAL A 15 9.96 -11.70 4.48
C VAL A 15 9.37 -10.31 4.23
N MET A 16 8.22 -10.27 3.57
CA MET A 16 7.46 -9.04 3.29
C MET A 16 6.12 -8.99 4.03
N GLN A 17 5.67 -10.11 4.60
CA GLN A 17 4.35 -10.23 5.21
C GLN A 17 4.25 -9.46 6.52
N ALA A 18 3.17 -8.72 6.70
CA ALA A 18 2.75 -8.07 7.95
C ALA A 18 3.83 -7.24 8.66
N PRO A 19 4.50 -6.29 7.99
CA PRO A 19 5.56 -5.51 8.63
C PRO A 19 5.04 -4.55 9.70
N GLY A 20 3.82 -4.03 9.56
CA GLY A 20 3.32 -2.87 10.31
C GLY A 20 2.58 -3.20 11.61
N GLY A 21 1.96 -4.36 11.72
CA GLY A 21 1.18 -4.69 12.90
C GLY A 21 1.08 -6.20 13.17
N PRO A 22 0.88 -6.60 14.44
CA PRO A 22 0.88 -8.01 14.81
C PRO A 22 -0.27 -8.81 14.18
N ASP A 23 -1.37 -8.13 13.85
CA ASP A 23 -2.55 -8.75 13.25
C ASP A 23 -2.79 -8.30 11.81
N GLU A 24 -1.82 -7.66 11.19
CA GLU A 24 -1.95 -7.09 9.85
C GLU A 24 -2.23 -8.15 8.78
N ASP A 25 -1.50 -9.24 8.82
CA ASP A 25 -1.69 -10.38 7.92
C ASP A 25 -1.23 -11.68 8.59
N ARG A 26 -2.17 -12.53 8.95
CA ARG A 26 -1.91 -13.83 9.57
C ARG A 26 -2.05 -15.00 8.59
N ASP A 27 -2.10 -14.74 7.30
CA ASP A 27 -2.24 -15.78 6.29
C ASP A 27 -1.13 -16.83 6.42
N GLY A 28 -1.49 -18.10 6.20
CA GLY A 28 -0.55 -19.20 6.36
C GLY A 28 -0.07 -19.46 7.79
N GLY A 29 -0.73 -18.87 8.81
CA GLY A 29 -0.33 -19.03 10.22
C GLY A 29 0.84 -18.15 10.64
N PHE A 30 1.11 -17.04 9.93
CA PHE A 30 2.20 -16.13 10.25
C PHE A 30 1.98 -15.44 11.60
N GLU A 31 2.94 -15.59 12.52
CA GLU A 31 2.84 -15.09 13.90
C GLU A 31 3.80 -13.93 14.22
N HIS A 32 4.59 -13.47 13.25
CA HIS A 32 5.64 -12.46 13.45
C HIS A 32 5.25 -11.07 12.91
N GLY A 33 3.95 -10.77 12.83
CA GLY A 33 3.48 -9.45 12.40
C GLY A 33 4.02 -8.30 13.24
N GLY A 34 4.16 -7.12 12.62
CA GLY A 34 4.69 -5.95 13.29
C GLY A 34 6.21 -5.93 13.45
N TRP A 35 6.92 -6.79 12.73
CA TRP A 35 8.36 -6.95 12.88
C TRP A 35 9.17 -5.69 12.53
N SER A 36 8.66 -4.79 11.70
CA SER A 36 9.38 -3.56 11.35
C SER A 36 9.28 -2.49 12.43
N PHE A 37 8.24 -2.52 13.24
CA PHE A 37 7.91 -1.46 14.20
C PHE A 37 9.02 -1.17 15.22
N PRO A 38 9.68 -2.16 15.85
CA PRO A 38 10.76 -1.89 16.81
C PRO A 38 12.00 -1.23 16.18
N TYR A 39 12.14 -1.30 14.86
CA TYR A 39 13.29 -0.77 14.12
C TYR A 39 12.97 0.50 13.35
N PHE A 40 11.77 1.04 13.51
CA PHE A 40 11.37 2.26 12.84
C PHE A 40 12.24 3.44 13.31
N SER A 41 12.79 4.19 12.37
CA SER A 41 13.65 5.32 12.63
C SER A 41 13.19 6.56 11.85
N GLU A 42 13.71 7.70 12.21
CA GLU A 42 13.46 8.96 11.50
C GLU A 42 13.91 8.87 10.04
N ASP A 43 15.10 8.29 9.79
CA ASP A 43 15.62 8.06 8.43
C ASP A 43 14.70 7.19 7.59
N MET A 44 14.14 6.15 8.18
CA MET A 44 13.17 5.28 7.51
C MET A 44 11.88 6.04 7.16
N GLY A 45 11.43 6.91 8.08
CA GLY A 45 10.29 7.79 7.83
C GLY A 45 10.54 8.75 6.67
N GLU A 46 11.73 9.33 6.55
CA GLU A 46 12.12 10.19 5.44
C GLU A 46 12.08 9.45 4.10
N VAL A 47 12.65 8.24 4.03
CA VAL A 47 12.63 7.42 2.82
C VAL A 47 11.20 7.09 2.39
N ILE A 48 10.33 6.74 3.33
CA ILE A 48 8.92 6.46 3.06
C ILE A 48 8.22 7.72 2.56
N ASN A 49 8.43 8.85 3.22
CA ASN A 49 7.83 10.13 2.82
C ASN A 49 8.27 10.54 1.42
N ASP A 50 9.51 10.33 1.06
CA ASP A 50 10.02 10.61 -0.29
C ASP A 50 9.39 9.69 -1.33
N ALA A 51 9.30 8.40 -1.04
CA ALA A 51 8.68 7.43 -1.94
C ALA A 51 7.20 7.74 -2.20
N PHE A 52 6.45 8.12 -1.17
CA PHE A 52 5.04 8.46 -1.29
C PHE A 52 4.82 9.91 -1.74
N GLY A 53 5.74 10.82 -1.42
CA GLY A 53 5.62 12.25 -1.68
C GLY A 53 5.50 12.60 -3.16
N ASN A 54 6.10 11.81 -4.03
CA ASN A 54 6.05 12.00 -5.47
C ASN A 54 4.95 11.18 -6.18
N ALA A 55 4.23 10.34 -5.44
CA ALA A 55 3.16 9.52 -6.00
C ALA A 55 1.99 10.39 -6.47
N GLN A 56 1.45 10.08 -7.64
CA GLN A 56 0.22 10.67 -8.15
C GLN A 56 -0.98 9.73 -8.00
N CYS A 57 -0.71 8.44 -7.93
CA CYS A 57 -1.69 7.40 -7.63
C CYS A 57 -0.99 6.18 -7.05
N PHE A 58 -1.75 5.23 -6.55
CA PHE A 58 -1.26 3.98 -6.00
C PHE A 58 -1.80 2.79 -6.79
N LEU A 59 -0.94 1.83 -7.07
CA LEU A 59 -1.31 0.56 -7.68
C LEU A 59 -1.12 -0.55 -6.64
N LEU A 60 -2.20 -1.24 -6.31
CA LEU A 60 -2.24 -2.20 -5.21
C LEU A 60 -2.78 -3.55 -5.70
N GLY A 61 -2.28 -4.62 -5.09
CA GLY A 61 -2.96 -5.91 -5.14
C GLY A 61 -4.14 -5.94 -4.17
N ARG A 62 -5.04 -6.92 -4.33
CA ARG A 62 -6.25 -7.03 -3.49
C ARG A 62 -5.94 -7.12 -2.00
N ARG A 63 -5.01 -7.97 -1.61
CA ARG A 63 -4.67 -8.15 -0.17
C ARG A 63 -4.11 -6.88 0.45
N THR A 64 -3.18 -6.23 -0.22
CA THR A 64 -2.63 -4.95 0.26
C THR A 64 -3.73 -3.89 0.37
N TYR A 65 -4.62 -3.83 -0.63
CA TYR A 65 -5.76 -2.92 -0.57
C TYR A 65 -6.65 -3.17 0.65
N GLU A 66 -7.02 -4.42 0.91
CA GLU A 66 -7.87 -4.79 2.04
C GLU A 66 -7.23 -4.44 3.39
N ILE A 67 -5.93 -4.74 3.54
CA ILE A 67 -5.16 -4.41 4.74
C ILE A 67 -5.10 -2.89 4.94
N PHE A 68 -4.79 -2.15 3.89
CA PHE A 68 -4.68 -0.69 3.94
C PHE A 68 -6.04 -0.03 4.19
N ALA A 69 -7.10 -0.50 3.55
CA ALA A 69 -8.44 0.02 3.75
C ALA A 69 -8.97 -0.18 5.17
N ALA A 70 -8.51 -1.21 5.87
CA ALA A 70 -8.86 -1.45 7.26
C ALA A 70 -8.14 -0.50 8.24
N SER A 71 -7.00 0.05 7.85
CA SER A 71 -6.10 0.79 8.76
C SER A 71 -6.03 2.29 8.46
N TRP A 72 -5.73 2.68 7.22
CA TRP A 72 -5.36 4.05 6.87
C TRP A 72 -6.50 5.07 6.96
N PRO A 73 -7.78 4.75 6.64
CA PRO A 73 -8.88 5.71 6.80
C PRO A 73 -9.07 6.20 8.24
N ASN A 74 -8.73 5.36 9.20
CA ASN A 74 -8.88 5.65 10.63
C ASN A 74 -7.54 5.92 11.33
N PHE A 75 -6.50 6.21 10.56
CA PHE A 75 -5.18 6.49 11.12
C PHE A 75 -5.23 7.73 12.04
N PRO A 76 -4.74 7.62 13.30
CA PRO A 76 -4.98 8.65 14.30
C PRO A 76 -4.24 9.97 14.06
N ALA A 77 -3.12 9.93 13.35
CA ALA A 77 -2.35 11.14 13.01
C ALA A 77 -2.91 11.80 11.76
N LYS A 78 -3.78 12.79 11.93
CA LYS A 78 -4.44 13.50 10.80
C LYS A 78 -3.45 14.22 9.88
N ASP A 79 -2.30 14.61 10.40
CA ASP A 79 -1.28 15.36 9.67
C ASP A 79 -0.18 14.47 9.10
N ASP A 80 -0.32 13.14 9.19
CA ASP A 80 0.64 12.21 8.62
C ASP A 80 0.61 12.30 7.08
N PRO A 81 1.73 12.63 6.42
CA PRO A 81 1.75 12.82 4.96
C PRO A 81 1.47 11.53 4.18
N VAL A 82 1.86 10.37 4.70
CA VAL A 82 1.58 9.08 4.06
C VAL A 82 0.09 8.75 4.16
N ALA A 83 -0.50 8.88 5.34
CA ALA A 83 -1.94 8.68 5.55
C ALA A 83 -2.78 9.62 4.67
N SER A 84 -2.41 10.90 4.63
CA SER A 84 -3.09 11.90 3.79
C SER A 84 -3.08 11.50 2.31
N ARG A 85 -1.93 11.09 1.78
CA ARG A 85 -1.81 10.69 0.38
C ARG A 85 -2.59 9.41 0.08
N LEU A 86 -2.48 8.40 0.92
CA LEU A 86 -3.22 7.15 0.74
C LEU A 86 -4.73 7.36 0.77
N ASN A 87 -5.21 8.27 1.60
CA ASN A 87 -6.65 8.54 1.73
C ASN A 87 -7.19 9.48 0.64
N THR A 88 -6.36 10.28 0.00
CA THR A 88 -6.83 11.30 -0.96
C THR A 88 -6.50 11.01 -2.42
N LEU A 89 -5.37 10.36 -2.70
CA LEU A 89 -4.96 10.07 -4.07
C LEU A 89 -5.71 8.88 -4.67
N PRO A 90 -5.86 8.86 -6.01
CA PRO A 90 -6.46 7.72 -6.69
C PRO A 90 -5.70 6.42 -6.39
N LYS A 91 -6.46 5.36 -6.14
CA LYS A 91 -5.95 4.00 -5.95
C LYS A 91 -6.50 3.10 -7.05
N TYR A 92 -5.66 2.23 -7.56
CA TYR A 92 -6.00 1.24 -8.56
C TYR A 92 -5.69 -0.14 -7.99
N VAL A 93 -6.69 -1.00 -7.95
CA VAL A 93 -6.56 -2.34 -7.35
C VAL A 93 -6.70 -3.39 -8.43
N VAL A 94 -5.66 -4.20 -8.60
CA VAL A 94 -5.68 -5.33 -9.53
C VAL A 94 -6.35 -6.51 -8.84
N SER A 95 -7.54 -6.88 -9.31
CA SER A 95 -8.27 -8.00 -8.75
C SER A 95 -9.34 -8.52 -9.70
N THR A 96 -9.50 -9.85 -9.74
CA THR A 96 -10.61 -10.52 -10.43
C THR A 96 -11.75 -10.89 -9.48
N THR A 97 -11.53 -10.84 -8.18
CA THR A 97 -12.46 -11.29 -7.14
C THR A 97 -13.10 -10.18 -6.32
N LEU A 98 -12.41 -9.02 -6.20
CA LEU A 98 -12.95 -7.87 -5.47
C LEU A 98 -14.13 -7.27 -6.25
N GLU A 99 -15.30 -7.21 -5.62
CA GLU A 99 -16.52 -6.68 -6.24
C GLU A 99 -16.70 -5.19 -5.96
N HIS A 100 -16.37 -4.75 -4.73
CA HIS A 100 -16.55 -3.38 -4.27
C HIS A 100 -15.27 -2.86 -3.62
N ALA A 101 -14.98 -1.59 -3.84
CA ALA A 101 -13.87 -0.88 -3.23
C ALA A 101 -14.42 0.35 -2.47
N ASP A 102 -14.68 0.18 -1.17
CA ASP A 102 -15.34 1.20 -0.36
C ASP A 102 -14.40 2.34 0.06
N TRP A 103 -13.09 2.08 0.09
CA TRP A 103 -12.08 3.10 0.38
C TRP A 103 -11.81 3.96 -0.87
N GLN A 104 -12.57 5.02 -1.02
CA GLN A 104 -12.48 5.90 -2.18
C GLN A 104 -11.36 6.95 -2.05
N PRO A 105 -10.81 7.47 -3.17
CA PRO A 105 -11.10 7.09 -4.56
C PRO A 105 -10.35 5.83 -4.98
N THR A 106 -11.04 4.79 -5.37
CA THR A 106 -10.44 3.52 -5.81
C THR A 106 -11.14 2.99 -7.06
N THR A 107 -10.35 2.52 -8.02
CA THR A 107 -10.80 1.86 -9.24
C THR A 107 -10.27 0.43 -9.27
N ILE A 108 -11.12 -0.55 -9.53
CA ILE A 108 -10.72 -1.95 -9.68
C ILE A 108 -10.32 -2.18 -11.13
N ILE A 109 -9.11 -2.72 -11.33
CA ILE A 109 -8.57 -3.05 -12.64
C ILE A 109 -8.73 -4.56 -12.89
N ARG A 110 -9.30 -4.89 -14.03
CA ARG A 110 -9.47 -6.26 -14.53
C ARG A 110 -9.04 -6.35 -15.99
N GLY A 111 -8.78 -7.55 -16.47
CA GLY A 111 -8.46 -7.80 -17.87
C GLY A 111 -6.98 -7.66 -18.19
N ASP A 112 -6.64 -6.86 -19.20
CA ASP A 112 -5.26 -6.65 -19.63
C ASP A 112 -4.55 -5.65 -18.71
N ILE A 113 -3.93 -6.15 -17.66
CA ILE A 113 -3.28 -5.32 -16.65
C ILE A 113 -2.12 -4.49 -17.22
N PRO A 114 -1.22 -5.04 -18.07
CA PRO A 114 -0.19 -4.22 -18.71
C PRO A 114 -0.75 -3.02 -19.48
N ALA A 115 -1.82 -3.21 -20.23
CA ALA A 115 -2.46 -2.12 -20.97
C ALA A 115 -3.07 -1.07 -20.03
N GLU A 116 -3.72 -1.49 -18.96
CA GLU A 116 -4.27 -0.57 -17.96
C GLU A 116 -3.18 0.24 -17.25
N VAL A 117 -2.08 -0.42 -16.86
CA VAL A 117 -0.93 0.27 -16.25
C VAL A 117 -0.29 1.26 -17.23
N ALA A 118 -0.20 0.90 -18.52
CA ALA A 118 0.31 1.82 -19.53
C ALA A 118 -0.53 3.10 -19.61
N LYS A 119 -1.86 3.01 -19.53
CA LYS A 119 -2.76 4.18 -19.47
C LYS A 119 -2.50 5.06 -18.25
N LEU A 120 -2.20 4.47 -17.11
CA LEU A 120 -1.88 5.24 -15.89
C LEU A 120 -0.58 6.03 -16.01
N LYS A 121 0.33 5.60 -16.89
CA LYS A 121 1.62 6.26 -17.12
C LYS A 121 1.52 7.43 -18.13
N ASP A 122 0.44 7.52 -18.84
CA ASP A 122 0.17 8.60 -19.79
C ASP A 122 -0.50 9.79 -19.08
#